data_53aa5cd240fa27c1d5892110d7394169
#
_entry.id   53aa5cd240fa27c1d5892110d7394169
#
_cell.length_a   1.000
_cell.length_b   1.000
_cell.length_c   1.000
_cell.angle_alpha   90.00
_cell.angle_beta   90.00
_cell.angle_gamma   90.00
#
_symmetry.space_group_name_H-M   'P 1'
#
loop_
_entity.id
_entity.type
_entity.pdbx_description
1 polymer ?
#
loop_
_entity_poly.entity_id
_entity_poly.type
_entity_poly.pdbx_seq_one_letter_code
_entity_poly.pdbx_strand_id
1 'polypeptide(L)'
;MVDNDYQIVECQIPEILKAQSLSEANIEETFGVKLIAVKRRRSQFNFLGSRTLEYEVVNTNEETDYRFSANDRIVIYGSIRELNRLKKQL
;
A
#
# COMPACT_ATOMS: atom_id res chain seq x y z
N MET A 1 23.04 -0.51 17.65
CA MET A 1 22.17 -1.64 17.94
C MET A 1 21.28 -1.89 16.73
N VAL A 2 21.27 -3.10 16.25
CA VAL A 2 20.36 -3.46 15.15
C VAL A 2 19.00 -3.77 15.75
N ASP A 3 17.99 -3.06 15.27
CA ASP A 3 16.63 -3.31 15.71
C ASP A 3 16.00 -4.36 14.80
N ASN A 4 15.92 -5.59 15.27
CA ASN A 4 15.34 -6.70 14.53
C ASN A 4 13.81 -6.71 14.57
N ASP A 5 13.21 -5.76 15.29
CA ASP A 5 11.76 -5.70 15.46
C ASP A 5 11.07 -4.92 14.33
N TYR A 6 11.83 -4.33 13.42
CA TYR A 6 11.29 -3.53 12.31
C TYR A 6 11.51 -4.22 10.97
N GLN A 7 10.52 -4.13 10.12
CA GLN A 7 10.57 -4.73 8.79
C GLN A 7 9.89 -3.84 7.74
N ILE A 8 10.28 -4.04 6.49
CA ILE A 8 9.58 -3.49 5.33
C ILE A 8 8.79 -4.63 4.72
N VAL A 9 7.49 -4.43 4.52
CA VAL A 9 6.63 -5.44 3.90
C VAL A 9 5.75 -4.83 2.82
N GLU A 10 5.41 -5.64 1.84
CA GLU A 10 4.40 -5.28 0.84
C GLU A 10 3.17 -6.13 1.10
N CYS A 11 2.00 -5.51 1.11
CA CYS A 11 0.75 -6.21 1.38
C CYS A 11 -0.41 -5.62 0.58
N GLN A 12 -1.53 -6.34 0.61
CA GLN A 12 -2.78 -5.87 0.03
C GLN A 12 -3.32 -4.70 0.86
N ILE A 13 -4.25 -3.94 0.26
CA ILE A 13 -4.92 -2.86 0.98
C ILE A 13 -5.82 -3.45 2.06
N PRO A 14 -5.64 -3.04 3.32
CA PRO A 14 -6.59 -3.39 4.37
C PRO A 14 -8.00 -2.91 4.05
N GLU A 15 -8.99 -3.68 4.44
CA GLU A 15 -10.39 -3.38 4.15
C GLU A 15 -10.81 -1.98 4.58
N ILE A 16 -10.34 -1.58 5.75
CA ILE A 16 -10.67 -0.27 6.33
C ILE A 16 -10.15 0.91 5.49
N LEU A 17 -9.12 0.69 4.67
CA LEU A 17 -8.52 1.76 3.85
C LEU A 17 -9.12 1.90 2.47
N LYS A 18 -9.94 0.95 2.03
CA LYS A 18 -10.53 0.98 0.68
C LYS A 18 -11.38 2.22 0.50
N ALA A 19 -11.19 2.90 -0.63
CA ALA A 19 -11.87 4.13 -1.00
C ALA A 19 -11.52 5.36 -0.16
N GLN A 20 -10.60 5.24 0.79
CA GLN A 20 -10.09 6.41 1.51
C GLN A 20 -8.96 7.06 0.73
N SER A 21 -8.83 8.38 0.86
CA SER A 21 -7.67 9.10 0.32
C SER A 21 -6.46 8.90 1.23
N LEU A 22 -5.28 9.24 0.73
CA LEU A 22 -4.05 9.21 1.52
C LEU A 22 -4.19 10.01 2.82
N SER A 23 -4.79 11.20 2.73
CA SER A 23 -4.99 12.07 3.90
C SER A 23 -5.97 11.46 4.91
N GLU A 24 -7.09 10.94 4.41
CA GLU A 24 -8.10 10.33 5.27
C GLU A 24 -7.58 9.09 5.99
N ALA A 25 -6.78 8.30 5.30
CA ALA A 25 -6.25 7.05 5.84
C ALA A 25 -5.30 7.28 7.00
N ASN A 26 -4.46 8.31 6.92
CA ASN A 26 -3.49 8.68 7.95
C ASN A 26 -2.80 7.45 8.55
N ILE A 27 -2.13 6.69 7.69
CA ILE A 27 -1.62 5.35 8.01
C ILE A 27 -0.66 5.37 9.20
N GLU A 28 0.20 6.40 9.29
CA GLU A 28 1.17 6.48 10.37
C GLU A 28 0.50 6.57 11.72
N GLU A 29 -0.50 7.41 11.87
CA GLU A 29 -1.20 7.58 13.14
C GLU A 29 -2.16 6.44 13.43
N THR A 30 -2.82 5.94 12.40
CA THR A 30 -3.84 4.89 12.57
C THR A 30 -3.21 3.54 12.92
N PHE A 31 -2.12 3.19 12.26
CA PHE A 31 -1.51 1.85 12.38
C PHE A 31 -0.11 1.86 13.00
N GLY A 32 0.49 3.03 13.18
CA GLY A 32 1.84 3.12 13.74
C GLY A 32 2.92 2.65 12.77
N VAL A 33 2.63 2.60 11.48
CA VAL A 33 3.59 2.19 10.45
C VAL A 33 3.82 3.32 9.47
N LYS A 34 4.97 3.29 8.79
CA LYS A 34 5.29 4.30 7.78
C LYS A 34 4.94 3.78 6.40
N LEU A 35 4.19 4.56 5.64
CA LEU A 35 3.89 4.25 4.25
C LEU A 35 5.09 4.64 3.38
N ILE A 36 5.66 3.64 2.69
CA ILE A 36 6.82 3.86 1.80
C ILE A 36 6.35 4.08 0.37
N ALA A 37 5.42 3.27 -0.10
CA ALA A 37 4.94 3.36 -1.48
C ALA A 37 3.54 2.77 -1.62
N VAL A 38 2.82 3.25 -2.61
CA VAL A 38 1.55 2.68 -3.05
C VAL A 38 1.75 2.17 -4.46
N LYS A 39 1.32 0.96 -4.73
CA LYS A 39 1.37 0.36 -6.06
C LYS A 39 -0.05 0.18 -6.58
N ARG A 40 -0.32 0.76 -7.72
CA ARG A 40 -1.61 0.69 -8.40
C ARG A 40 -1.55 -0.39 -9.48
N ARG A 41 -2.54 -1.27 -9.53
CA ARG A 41 -2.62 -2.28 -10.57
C ARG A 41 -3.18 -1.68 -11.85
N ARG A 42 -2.49 -1.94 -12.97
CA ARG A 42 -2.93 -1.53 -14.29
C ARG A 42 -3.10 -2.75 -15.18
N SER A 43 -4.10 -2.68 -16.04
CA SER A 43 -4.36 -3.69 -17.05
C SER A 43 -3.97 -3.11 -18.41
N GLN A 44 -3.14 -3.82 -19.16
CA GLN A 44 -2.69 -3.37 -20.47
C GLN A 44 -2.83 -4.53 -21.46
N PHE A 45 -3.06 -4.17 -22.73
CA PHE A 45 -3.02 -5.15 -23.83
C PHE A 45 -1.67 -5.06 -24.50
N ASN A 46 -1.03 -6.22 -24.74
CA ASN A 46 0.19 -6.27 -25.53
C ASN A 46 -0.16 -6.27 -27.02
N PHE A 47 0.87 -6.30 -27.89
CA PHE A 47 0.67 -6.26 -29.33
C PHE A 47 -0.02 -7.52 -29.89
N LEU A 48 -0.08 -8.60 -29.11
CA LEU A 48 -0.79 -9.83 -29.48
C LEU A 48 -2.25 -9.80 -29.05
N GLY A 49 -2.70 -8.73 -28.43
CA GLY A 49 -4.05 -8.63 -27.89
C GLY A 49 -4.26 -9.32 -26.56
N SER A 50 -3.21 -9.87 -25.96
CA SER A 50 -3.28 -10.48 -24.64
C SER A 50 -3.24 -9.42 -23.57
N ARG A 51 -4.05 -9.63 -22.52
CA ARG A 51 -4.12 -8.72 -21.40
C ARG A 51 -3.01 -9.05 -20.41
N THR A 52 -2.26 -8.03 -20.01
CA THR A 52 -1.25 -8.16 -18.95
C THR A 52 -1.65 -7.32 -17.76
N LEU A 53 -1.26 -7.78 -16.56
CA LEU A 53 -1.46 -7.05 -15.32
C LEU A 53 -0.10 -6.57 -14.82
N GLU A 54 0.00 -5.27 -14.59
CA GLU A 54 1.23 -4.66 -14.10
C GLU A 54 0.91 -3.75 -12.92
N TYR A 55 1.90 -3.54 -12.08
CA TYR A 55 1.81 -2.57 -10.99
C TYR A 55 2.67 -1.37 -11.32
N GLU A 56 2.16 -0.18 -11.02
CA GLU A 56 2.96 1.03 -11.10
C GLU A 56 2.95 1.73 -9.74
N VAL A 57 4.07 2.35 -9.40
CA VAL A 57 4.18 3.13 -8.17
C VAL A 57 3.43 4.45 -8.35
N VAL A 58 2.51 4.74 -7.44
CA VAL A 58 1.78 6.01 -7.43
C VAL A 58 2.73 7.08 -6.91
N ASN A 59 2.86 8.19 -7.64
CA ASN A 59 3.63 9.33 -7.18
C ASN A 59 2.78 10.14 -6.19
N THR A 60 2.96 9.89 -4.90
CA THR A 60 2.17 10.52 -3.86
C THR A 60 2.47 12.00 -3.69
N ASN A 61 3.56 12.50 -4.26
CA ASN A 61 3.86 13.93 -4.27
C ASN A 61 3.04 14.68 -5.32
N GLU A 62 2.66 14.01 -6.39
CA GLU A 62 1.83 14.57 -7.45
C GLU A 62 0.35 14.24 -7.25
N GLU A 63 0.06 13.01 -6.88
CA GLU A 63 -1.32 12.55 -6.63
C GLU A 63 -1.59 12.56 -5.12
N THR A 64 -1.60 13.75 -4.53
CA THR A 64 -1.71 13.91 -3.07
C THR A 64 -3.03 13.42 -2.50
N ASP A 65 -4.07 13.37 -3.32
CA ASP A 65 -5.40 12.92 -2.92
C ASP A 65 -5.76 11.57 -3.51
N TYR A 66 -4.75 10.75 -3.80
CA TYR A 66 -4.98 9.42 -4.32
C TYR A 66 -5.89 8.61 -3.39
N ARG A 67 -6.90 7.97 -3.96
CA ARG A 67 -7.81 7.10 -3.21
C ARG A 67 -7.42 5.65 -3.42
N PHE A 68 -7.32 4.91 -2.32
CA PHE A 68 -6.97 3.49 -2.39
C PHE A 68 -8.04 2.69 -3.11
N SER A 69 -7.60 1.83 -4.00
CA SER A 69 -8.44 0.86 -4.69
C SER A 69 -8.24 -0.52 -4.08
N ALA A 70 -9.25 -1.38 -4.18
CA ALA A 70 -9.20 -2.74 -3.67
C ALA A 70 -8.04 -3.56 -4.24
N ASN A 71 -7.54 -3.20 -5.43
CA ASN A 71 -6.48 -3.94 -6.10
C ASN A 71 -5.09 -3.34 -5.88
N ASP A 72 -5.00 -2.29 -5.07
CA ASP A 72 -3.72 -1.67 -4.77
C ASP A 72 -2.92 -2.51 -3.78
N ARG A 73 -1.62 -2.28 -3.77
CA ARG A 73 -0.71 -2.83 -2.77
C ARG A 73 0.04 -1.69 -2.13
N ILE A 74 0.39 -1.87 -0.88
CA ILE A 74 1.17 -0.87 -0.16
C ILE A 74 2.47 -1.50 0.33
N VAL A 75 3.53 -0.67 0.35
CA VAL A 75 4.80 -1.01 0.96
C VAL A 75 4.91 -0.18 2.22
N ILE A 76 5.06 -0.86 3.34
CA ILE A 76 5.07 -0.21 4.66
C ILE A 76 6.28 -0.66 5.47
N TYR A 77 6.68 0.20 6.40
CA TYR A 77 7.75 -0.06 7.35
C TYR A 77 7.22 0.12 8.76
N GLY A 78 7.48 -0.84 9.62
CA GLY A 78 7.06 -0.74 11.00
C GLY A 78 7.58 -1.88 11.84
N SER A 79 7.25 -1.83 13.13
CA SER A 79 7.57 -2.92 14.04
C SER A 79 6.75 -4.15 13.69
N ILE A 80 7.28 -5.32 14.01
CA ILE A 80 6.57 -6.60 13.81
C ILE A 80 5.22 -6.56 14.51
N ARG A 81 5.17 -5.96 15.69
CA ARG A 81 3.94 -5.82 16.47
C ARG A 81 2.87 -5.03 15.70
N GLU A 82 3.24 -3.87 15.15
CA GLU A 82 2.31 -3.04 14.39
C GLU A 82 1.93 -3.66 13.06
N LEU A 83 2.88 -4.32 12.41
CA LEU A 83 2.63 -5.02 11.16
C LEU A 83 1.65 -6.18 11.37
N ASN A 84 1.77 -6.91 12.46
CA ASN A 84 0.84 -7.99 12.79
C ASN A 84 -0.56 -7.44 13.08
N ARG A 85 -0.65 -6.28 13.70
CA ARG A 85 -1.92 -5.60 13.93
C ARG A 85 -2.60 -5.22 12.61
N LEU A 86 -1.83 -4.65 11.69
CA LEU A 86 -2.33 -4.30 10.37
C LEU A 86 -2.79 -5.54 9.60
N LYS A 87 -2.02 -6.61 9.68
CA LYS A 87 -2.33 -7.87 9.00
C LYS A 87 -3.71 -8.40 9.36
N LYS A 88 -4.16 -8.17 10.56
CA LYS A 88 -5.50 -8.61 11.02
C LYS A 88 -6.62 -7.82 10.33
N GLN A 89 -6.31 -6.72 9.66
CA GLN A 89 -7.27 -5.92 8.92
C GLN A 89 -7.38 -6.31 7.45
N LEU A 90 -6.59 -7.27 7.01
CA LEU A 90 -6.61 -7.73 5.62
C LEU A 90 -7.79 -8.65 5.34
#